data_619a48010ce7c940dfcdcfba6ab0bd26
#
_entry.id   619a48010ce7c940dfcdcfba6ab0bd26
#
_cell.length_a   1.000
_cell.length_b   1.000
_cell.length_c   1.000
_cell.angle_alpha   90.00
_cell.angle_beta   90.00
_cell.angle_gamma   90.00
#
_symmetry.space_group_name_H-M   'P 1'
#
loop_
_entity.id
_entity.type
_entity.pdbx_description
1 polymer ?
#
loop_
_entity_poly.entity_id
_entity_poly.type
_entity_poly.pdbx_seq_one_letter_code
_entity_poly.pdbx_strand_id
1 'polypeptide(L)'
;MIGKLKKGSSFGGCIRYVTGKDEAKIIASDGVLFGTNAEMAQSFELQRQLNPRIKKPVGHIALSFKPEDKPRLTDEFMAKITLEYMQMMGITDSQFIIVRHHNTDNPHCHIVYNRINNEGKLISDRNDYRCNEQVTKALKSKYGLTYGTDKSKTNTRKLRNAERAKYEIHNAVKGALKTAGSWQKFKNELAKRGFSWSLSIRTRSEPRYKASVSARMDIASKVRRLAEAIALAS
;
A
#
# COMPACT_ATOMS: atom_id res chain seq x y z
N MET A 1 -5.93 -7.89 5.49
CA MET A 1 -6.28 -6.84 4.50
C MET A 1 -5.02 -6.14 4.00
N ILE A 2 -4.92 -5.86 2.71
CA ILE A 2 -3.81 -5.15 2.05
C ILE A 2 -4.42 -4.20 1.02
N GLY A 3 -3.94 -2.96 0.97
CA GLY A 3 -4.37 -1.96 -0.02
C GLY A 3 -3.31 -1.76 -1.11
N LYS A 4 -3.71 -1.76 -2.38
CA LYS A 4 -2.87 -1.45 -3.54
C LYS A 4 -3.43 -0.23 -4.25
N LEU A 5 -2.65 0.86 -4.24
CA LEU A 5 -3.06 2.16 -4.79
C LEU A 5 -2.53 2.33 -6.21
N LYS A 6 -3.38 2.86 -7.09
CA LYS A 6 -3.04 3.27 -8.45
C LYS A 6 -3.72 4.60 -8.78
N LYS A 7 -3.15 5.34 -9.71
CA LYS A 7 -3.72 6.59 -10.24
C LYS A 7 -3.79 6.48 -11.75
N GLY A 8 -4.91 6.89 -12.31
CA GLY A 8 -5.21 6.79 -13.74
C GLY A 8 -5.70 8.11 -14.34
N SER A 9 -5.81 8.14 -15.66
CA SER A 9 -6.30 9.28 -16.42
C SER A 9 -7.69 9.07 -17.02
N SER A 10 -8.20 7.81 -17.07
CA SER A 10 -9.48 7.48 -17.72
C SER A 10 -10.42 6.78 -16.75
N PHE A 11 -11.55 7.40 -16.44
CA PHE A 11 -12.63 6.77 -15.67
C PHE A 11 -13.26 5.61 -16.44
N GLY A 12 -13.57 5.78 -17.72
CA GLY A 12 -14.17 4.70 -18.53
C GLY A 12 -13.31 3.45 -18.61
N GLY A 13 -11.99 3.59 -18.72
CA GLY A 13 -11.05 2.46 -18.67
C GLY A 13 -11.03 1.77 -17.31
N CYS A 14 -11.04 2.54 -16.22
CA CYS A 14 -11.04 2.02 -14.87
C CYS A 14 -12.36 1.31 -14.53
N ILE A 15 -13.49 1.92 -14.85
CA ILE A 15 -14.83 1.35 -14.62
C ILE A 15 -14.98 0.05 -15.38
N ARG A 16 -14.71 0.00 -16.68
CA ARG A 16 -14.75 -1.25 -17.47
C ARG A 16 -13.88 -2.36 -16.85
N TYR A 17 -12.72 -1.99 -16.32
CA TYR A 17 -11.84 -2.97 -15.66
C TYR A 17 -12.47 -3.55 -14.39
N VAL A 18 -13.10 -2.73 -13.54
CA VAL A 18 -13.63 -3.18 -12.26
C VAL A 18 -15.02 -3.79 -12.37
N THR A 19 -15.84 -3.41 -13.37
CA THR A 19 -17.19 -3.95 -13.59
C THR A 19 -17.24 -5.06 -14.64
N GLY A 20 -16.20 -5.21 -15.46
CA GLY A 20 -16.17 -6.17 -16.58
C GLY A 20 -15.89 -7.62 -16.21
N LYS A 21 -16.03 -8.01 -14.95
CA LYS A 21 -15.99 -9.41 -14.49
C LYS A 21 -17.40 -9.90 -14.25
N ASP A 22 -17.70 -11.14 -14.65
CA ASP A 22 -19.04 -11.72 -14.59
C ASP A 22 -19.66 -11.70 -13.18
N GLU A 23 -18.83 -11.77 -12.16
CA GLU A 23 -19.23 -11.74 -10.74
C GLU A 23 -18.92 -10.41 -10.04
N ALA A 24 -18.74 -9.31 -10.79
CA ALA A 24 -18.51 -8.00 -10.22
C ALA A 24 -19.81 -7.38 -9.70
N LYS A 25 -19.83 -6.97 -8.43
CA LYS A 25 -21.01 -6.36 -7.80
C LYS A 25 -20.63 -5.03 -7.19
N ILE A 26 -21.36 -3.95 -7.53
CA ILE A 26 -21.23 -2.66 -6.84
C ILE A 26 -21.90 -2.80 -5.48
N ILE A 27 -21.13 -2.62 -4.41
CA ILE A 27 -21.59 -2.77 -3.02
C ILE A 27 -21.77 -1.45 -2.29
N ALA A 28 -21.22 -0.36 -2.81
CA ALA A 28 -21.47 1.01 -2.35
C ALA A 28 -21.06 2.02 -3.43
N SER A 29 -21.67 3.19 -3.39
CA SER A 29 -21.32 4.33 -4.26
C SER A 29 -21.84 5.64 -3.67
N ASP A 30 -21.27 6.74 -4.10
CA ASP A 30 -21.76 8.08 -3.83
C ASP A 30 -21.44 9.01 -4.99
N GLY A 31 -22.39 9.92 -5.29
CA GLY A 31 -22.25 10.94 -6.33
C GLY A 31 -22.15 10.42 -7.78
N VAL A 32 -22.47 9.15 -8.03
CA VAL A 32 -22.39 8.52 -9.36
C VAL A 32 -23.77 8.04 -9.80
N LEU A 33 -24.18 8.40 -11.01
CA LEU A 33 -25.40 7.87 -11.61
C LEU A 33 -25.21 6.41 -12.01
N PHE A 34 -26.13 5.57 -11.54
CA PHE A 34 -26.14 4.16 -11.92
C PHE A 34 -26.72 3.99 -13.33
N GLY A 35 -26.09 3.13 -14.11
CA GLY A 35 -26.48 2.82 -15.47
C GLY A 35 -25.41 2.01 -16.17
N THR A 36 -25.20 2.28 -17.44
CA THR A 36 -24.12 1.69 -18.22
C THR A 36 -22.74 2.20 -17.72
N ASN A 37 -21.69 1.46 -18.04
CA ASN A 37 -20.32 1.89 -17.75
C ASN A 37 -19.99 3.28 -18.35
N ALA A 38 -20.63 3.64 -19.46
CA ALA A 38 -20.46 4.94 -20.09
C ALA A 38 -21.09 6.06 -19.25
N GLU A 39 -22.32 5.87 -18.77
CA GLU A 39 -23.02 6.82 -17.91
C GLU A 39 -22.32 7.03 -16.58
N MET A 40 -21.86 5.93 -15.93
CA MET A 40 -21.04 6.04 -14.72
C MET A 40 -19.76 6.84 -14.99
N ALA A 41 -19.06 6.56 -16.09
CA ALA A 41 -17.86 7.29 -16.46
C ALA A 41 -18.12 8.77 -16.72
N GLN A 42 -19.24 9.09 -17.36
CA GLN A 42 -19.65 10.47 -17.61
C GLN A 42 -19.93 11.22 -16.31
N SER A 43 -20.57 10.59 -15.31
CA SER A 43 -20.75 11.18 -13.99
C SER A 43 -19.42 11.60 -13.36
N PHE A 44 -18.39 10.75 -13.41
CA PHE A 44 -17.06 11.09 -12.91
C PHE A 44 -16.39 12.20 -13.72
N GLU A 45 -16.56 12.19 -15.06
CA GLU A 45 -15.95 13.21 -15.92
C GLU A 45 -16.59 14.59 -15.70
N LEU A 46 -17.88 14.69 -15.36
CA LEU A 46 -18.52 15.95 -15.00
C LEU A 46 -17.84 16.62 -13.80
N GLN A 47 -17.62 15.89 -12.72
CA GLN A 47 -16.90 16.41 -11.54
C GLN A 47 -15.43 16.72 -11.85
N ARG A 48 -14.78 15.91 -12.70
CA ARG A 48 -13.42 16.19 -13.14
C ARG A 48 -13.25 17.56 -13.78
N GLN A 49 -14.29 18.07 -14.47
CA GLN A 49 -14.27 19.39 -15.12
C GLN A 49 -14.09 20.55 -14.11
N LEU A 50 -14.36 20.34 -12.82
CA LEU A 50 -14.08 21.33 -11.78
C LEU A 50 -12.58 21.65 -11.66
N ASN A 51 -11.69 20.71 -12.10
CA ASN A 51 -10.25 20.94 -12.12
C ASN A 51 -9.57 20.20 -13.29
N PRO A 52 -9.68 20.72 -14.52
CA PRO A 52 -9.17 20.06 -15.73
C PRO A 52 -7.64 19.97 -15.80
N ARG A 53 -6.91 20.73 -14.95
CA ARG A 53 -5.45 20.71 -14.91
C ARG A 53 -4.89 19.39 -14.36
N ILE A 54 -5.71 18.62 -13.65
CA ILE A 54 -5.27 17.36 -13.05
C ILE A 54 -5.22 16.26 -14.11
N LYS A 55 -4.01 15.83 -14.46
CA LYS A 55 -3.76 14.81 -15.51
C LYS A 55 -4.15 13.37 -15.09
N LYS A 56 -4.18 13.08 -13.78
CA LYS A 56 -4.53 11.77 -13.22
C LYS A 56 -5.67 11.90 -12.20
N PRO A 57 -6.89 12.16 -12.65
CA PRO A 57 -8.04 12.38 -11.78
C PRO A 57 -8.57 11.09 -11.15
N VAL A 58 -8.27 9.91 -11.71
CA VAL A 58 -8.78 8.63 -11.25
C VAL A 58 -7.93 8.12 -10.09
N GLY A 59 -8.56 7.87 -8.94
CA GLY A 59 -8.01 7.05 -7.88
C GLY A 59 -8.58 5.63 -8.00
N HIS A 60 -7.69 4.63 -7.94
CA HIS A 60 -8.08 3.22 -7.95
C HIS A 60 -7.33 2.48 -6.85
N ILE A 61 -8.07 1.91 -5.93
CA ILE A 61 -7.52 1.14 -4.81
C ILE A 61 -8.13 -0.26 -4.84
N ALA A 62 -7.28 -1.28 -4.78
CA ALA A 62 -7.73 -2.65 -4.55
C ALA A 62 -7.46 -3.02 -3.09
N LEU A 63 -8.51 -3.33 -2.33
CA LEU A 63 -8.42 -3.88 -0.98
C LEU A 63 -8.62 -5.39 -1.06
N SER A 64 -7.61 -6.14 -0.64
CA SER A 64 -7.63 -7.60 -0.60
C SER A 64 -7.58 -8.10 0.83
N PHE A 65 -8.41 -9.08 1.14
CA PHE A 65 -8.53 -9.71 2.44
C PHE A 65 -7.94 -11.13 2.39
N LYS A 66 -7.82 -11.77 3.52
CA LYS A 66 -7.39 -13.16 3.61
C LYS A 66 -8.56 -14.11 3.35
N PRO A 67 -8.31 -15.32 2.78
CA PRO A 67 -9.38 -16.33 2.61
C PRO A 67 -10.07 -16.68 3.91
N GLU A 68 -9.35 -16.71 5.02
CA GLU A 68 -9.85 -17.01 6.35
C GLU A 68 -10.93 -16.02 6.83
N ASP A 69 -10.91 -14.79 6.31
CA ASP A 69 -11.91 -13.77 6.61
C ASP A 69 -13.19 -13.91 5.76
N LYS A 70 -13.18 -14.73 4.68
CA LYS A 70 -14.26 -14.85 3.70
C LYS A 70 -15.65 -15.10 4.32
N PRO A 71 -15.83 -16.00 5.31
CA PRO A 71 -17.14 -16.28 5.90
C PRO A 71 -17.78 -15.06 6.59
N ARG A 72 -16.97 -14.09 7.03
CA ARG A 72 -17.42 -12.89 7.74
C ARG A 72 -17.64 -11.68 6.82
N LEU A 73 -17.06 -11.73 5.61
CA LEU A 73 -17.09 -10.62 4.67
C LEU A 73 -18.35 -10.66 3.81
N THR A 74 -19.49 -10.27 4.40
CA THR A 74 -20.70 -9.93 3.64
C THR A 74 -20.48 -8.67 2.80
N ASP A 75 -21.37 -8.36 1.85
CA ASP A 75 -21.27 -7.14 1.05
C ASP A 75 -21.32 -5.89 1.93
N GLU A 76 -22.24 -5.86 2.89
CA GLU A 76 -22.45 -4.76 3.82
C GLU A 76 -21.21 -4.57 4.72
N PHE A 77 -20.64 -5.68 5.22
CA PHE A 77 -19.47 -5.60 6.08
C PHE A 77 -18.23 -5.17 5.31
N MET A 78 -18.06 -5.64 4.07
CA MET A 78 -16.98 -5.19 3.20
C MET A 78 -17.14 -3.73 2.82
N ALA A 79 -18.36 -3.27 2.49
CA ALA A 79 -18.65 -1.87 2.22
C ALA A 79 -18.33 -0.99 3.43
N LYS A 80 -18.77 -1.39 4.65
CA LYS A 80 -18.49 -0.67 5.90
C LYS A 80 -16.99 -0.49 6.14
N ILE A 81 -16.20 -1.56 6.04
CA ILE A 81 -14.74 -1.50 6.22
C ILE A 81 -14.10 -0.60 5.15
N THR A 82 -14.58 -0.67 3.91
CA THR A 82 -14.03 0.07 2.79
C THR A 82 -14.33 1.55 2.89
N LEU A 83 -15.53 1.94 3.32
CA LEU A 83 -15.90 3.33 3.57
C LEU A 83 -15.07 3.93 4.71
N GLU A 84 -14.88 3.19 5.81
CA GLU A 84 -14.00 3.63 6.90
C GLU A 84 -12.54 3.76 6.44
N TYR A 85 -12.08 2.81 5.60
CA TYR A 85 -10.75 2.92 4.99
C TYR A 85 -10.61 4.20 4.17
N MET A 86 -11.60 4.55 3.34
CA MET A 86 -11.60 5.79 2.55
C MET A 86 -11.52 7.02 3.46
N GLN A 87 -12.36 7.07 4.49
CA GLN A 87 -12.36 8.17 5.45
C GLN A 87 -10.99 8.33 6.13
N MET A 88 -10.39 7.23 6.61
CA MET A 88 -9.08 7.26 7.27
C MET A 88 -7.93 7.61 6.30
N MET A 89 -8.09 7.35 5.01
CA MET A 89 -7.16 7.76 3.96
C MET A 89 -7.35 9.22 3.52
N GLY A 90 -8.33 9.94 4.06
CA GLY A 90 -8.69 11.30 3.65
C GLY A 90 -9.37 11.37 2.28
N ILE A 91 -9.96 10.27 1.81
CA ILE A 91 -10.78 10.22 0.60
C ILE A 91 -12.21 10.51 1.03
N THR A 92 -12.53 11.79 1.12
CA THR A 92 -13.83 12.30 1.57
C THR A 92 -14.34 13.32 0.55
N ASP A 93 -15.64 13.59 0.61
CA ASP A 93 -16.29 14.62 -0.19
C ASP A 93 -16.02 14.47 -1.68
N SER A 94 -16.14 13.25 -2.21
CA SER A 94 -15.86 12.94 -3.61
C SER A 94 -16.65 11.73 -4.09
N GLN A 95 -16.92 11.71 -5.40
CA GLN A 95 -17.57 10.60 -6.05
C GLN A 95 -16.76 9.30 -5.94
N PHE A 96 -17.45 8.19 -5.72
CA PHE A 96 -16.82 6.88 -5.73
C PHE A 96 -17.80 5.74 -6.08
N ILE A 97 -17.24 4.62 -6.50
CA ILE A 97 -17.89 3.31 -6.52
C ILE A 97 -17.00 2.29 -5.83
N ILE A 98 -17.59 1.35 -5.10
CA ILE A 98 -16.92 0.20 -4.51
C ILE A 98 -17.47 -1.05 -5.19
N VAL A 99 -16.60 -1.79 -5.87
CA VAL A 99 -16.95 -2.99 -6.63
C VAL A 99 -16.31 -4.20 -5.98
N ARG A 100 -17.12 -5.14 -5.54
CA ARG A 100 -16.66 -6.43 -5.02
C ARG A 100 -16.47 -7.43 -6.16
N HIS A 101 -15.38 -8.22 -6.10
CA HIS A 101 -15.12 -9.33 -7.00
C HIS A 101 -15.16 -10.67 -6.25
N HIS A 102 -15.70 -11.69 -6.92
CA HIS A 102 -15.82 -13.05 -6.36
C HIS A 102 -14.91 -14.06 -7.07
N ASN A 103 -14.19 -13.64 -8.10
CA ASN A 103 -13.43 -14.49 -9.02
C ASN A 103 -12.07 -14.98 -8.49
N THR A 104 -11.77 -14.82 -7.20
CA THR A 104 -10.51 -15.28 -6.59
C THR A 104 -10.73 -15.81 -5.18
N ASP A 105 -9.82 -16.66 -4.71
CA ASP A 105 -9.84 -17.17 -3.34
C ASP A 105 -9.72 -16.07 -2.28
N ASN A 106 -8.99 -15.01 -2.59
CA ASN A 106 -8.86 -13.86 -1.71
C ASN A 106 -10.04 -12.90 -1.94
N PRO A 107 -10.93 -12.72 -0.95
CA PRO A 107 -11.96 -11.69 -1.05
C PRO A 107 -11.33 -10.33 -1.29
N HIS A 108 -11.86 -9.59 -2.27
CA HIS A 108 -11.34 -8.26 -2.55
C HIS A 108 -12.40 -7.35 -3.14
N CYS A 109 -12.18 -6.05 -2.98
CA CYS A 109 -12.97 -5.04 -3.64
C CYS A 109 -12.06 -3.98 -4.26
N HIS A 110 -12.63 -3.29 -5.24
CA HIS A 110 -12.01 -2.17 -5.91
C HIS A 110 -12.76 -0.90 -5.56
N ILE A 111 -12.03 0.13 -5.17
CA ILE A 111 -12.53 1.50 -4.99
C ILE A 111 -12.09 2.28 -6.22
N VAL A 112 -13.02 2.84 -6.96
CA VAL A 112 -12.76 3.86 -7.96
C VAL A 112 -13.32 5.16 -7.43
N TYR A 113 -12.51 6.20 -7.33
CA TYR A 113 -12.93 7.49 -6.81
C TYR A 113 -12.36 8.64 -7.62
N ASN A 114 -13.06 9.78 -7.60
CA ASN A 114 -12.56 11.00 -8.18
C ASN A 114 -11.54 11.62 -7.23
N ARG A 115 -10.33 11.88 -7.71
CA ARG A 115 -9.31 12.58 -6.92
C ARG A 115 -9.54 14.08 -6.83
N ILE A 116 -10.54 14.58 -7.57
CA ILE A 116 -11.03 15.95 -7.48
C ILE A 116 -12.31 15.88 -6.64
N ASN A 117 -12.33 16.57 -5.51
CA ASN A 117 -13.48 16.58 -4.62
C ASN A 117 -14.59 17.50 -5.13
N ASN A 118 -15.72 17.55 -4.43
CA ASN A 118 -16.90 18.37 -4.81
C ASN A 118 -16.61 19.89 -4.86
N GLU A 119 -15.53 20.34 -4.21
CA GLU A 119 -15.05 21.72 -4.26
C GLU A 119 -14.02 21.97 -5.38
N GLY A 120 -13.73 20.99 -6.24
CA GLY A 120 -12.71 21.10 -7.29
C GLY A 120 -11.25 20.99 -6.79
N LYS A 121 -11.04 20.65 -5.52
CA LYS A 121 -9.71 20.49 -4.92
C LYS A 121 -9.19 19.08 -5.15
N LEU A 122 -7.88 18.96 -5.37
CA LEU A 122 -7.21 17.64 -5.46
C LEU A 122 -7.10 17.02 -4.07
N ILE A 123 -7.63 15.82 -3.90
CA ILE A 123 -7.42 15.01 -2.70
C ILE A 123 -5.94 14.67 -2.58
N SER A 124 -5.35 14.99 -1.43
CA SER A 124 -3.92 14.83 -1.19
C SER A 124 -3.51 13.36 -1.22
N ASP A 125 -2.45 13.07 -1.95
CA ASP A 125 -1.81 11.74 -2.01
C ASP A 125 -0.44 11.72 -1.32
N ARG A 126 -0.16 12.74 -0.51
CA ARG A 126 1.10 12.84 0.24
C ARG A 126 1.21 11.69 1.23
N ASN A 127 2.30 10.92 1.13
CA ASN A 127 2.55 9.74 1.97
C ASN A 127 1.47 8.65 1.90
N ASP A 128 0.69 8.56 0.81
CA ASP A 128 -0.42 7.64 0.64
C ASP A 128 -0.06 6.17 0.93
N TYR A 129 1.13 5.70 0.54
CA TYR A 129 1.59 4.34 0.85
C TYR A 129 1.81 4.10 2.36
N ARG A 130 2.34 5.10 3.08
CA ARG A 130 2.53 5.01 4.53
C ARG A 130 1.19 5.08 5.26
N CYS A 131 0.31 6.00 4.85
CA CYS A 131 -1.05 6.09 5.37
C CYS A 131 -1.80 4.77 5.15
N ASN A 132 -1.77 4.22 3.94
CA ASN A 132 -2.39 2.93 3.62
C ASN A 132 -1.88 1.80 4.53
N GLU A 133 -0.57 1.71 4.80
CA GLU A 133 -0.04 0.70 5.73
C GLU A 133 -0.60 0.89 7.15
N GLN A 134 -0.65 2.12 7.64
CA GLN A 134 -1.17 2.44 8.98
C GLN A 134 -2.68 2.15 9.07
N VAL A 135 -3.47 2.62 8.12
CA VAL A 135 -4.92 2.43 8.05
C VAL A 135 -5.27 0.95 7.94
N THR A 136 -4.61 0.21 7.03
CA THR A 136 -4.87 -1.24 6.91
C THR A 136 -4.51 -2.02 8.17
N LYS A 137 -3.50 -1.60 8.94
CA LYS A 137 -3.17 -2.21 10.23
C LYS A 137 -4.21 -1.88 11.29
N ALA A 138 -4.64 -0.62 11.38
CA ALA A 138 -5.67 -0.17 12.34
C ALA A 138 -6.99 -0.89 12.10
N LEU A 139 -7.46 -0.96 10.84
CA LEU A 139 -8.71 -1.65 10.50
C LEU A 139 -8.62 -3.16 10.73
N LYS A 140 -7.48 -3.79 10.46
CA LYS A 140 -7.29 -5.21 10.82
C LYS A 140 -7.43 -5.44 12.32
N SER A 141 -6.82 -4.59 13.13
CA SER A 141 -6.94 -4.67 14.59
C SER A 141 -8.39 -4.44 15.04
N LYS A 142 -9.02 -3.36 14.54
CA LYS A 142 -10.40 -2.98 14.93
C LYS A 142 -11.42 -4.07 14.62
N TYR A 143 -11.33 -4.68 13.45
CA TYR A 143 -12.29 -5.68 12.97
C TYR A 143 -11.86 -7.14 13.19
N GLY A 144 -10.74 -7.38 13.86
CA GLY A 144 -10.20 -8.71 14.10
C GLY A 144 -9.94 -9.48 12.81
N LEU A 145 -9.44 -8.79 11.74
CA LEU A 145 -9.15 -9.43 10.47
C LEU A 145 -7.80 -10.12 10.50
N THR A 146 -7.68 -11.19 9.74
CA THR A 146 -6.48 -12.03 9.68
C THR A 146 -5.26 -11.26 9.19
N TYR A 147 -4.18 -11.35 9.93
CA TYR A 147 -2.88 -10.81 9.53
C TYR A 147 -2.22 -11.74 8.51
N GLY A 148 -1.41 -11.17 7.63
CA GLY A 148 -0.59 -11.96 6.69
C GLY A 148 0.38 -12.87 7.45
N THR A 149 0.66 -14.04 6.89
CA THR A 149 1.75 -14.91 7.36
C THR A 149 3.07 -14.16 7.37
N ASP A 150 3.97 -14.53 8.27
CA ASP A 150 5.31 -13.95 8.38
C ASP A 150 6.01 -13.94 7.01
N LYS A 151 6.69 -12.85 6.73
CA LYS A 151 7.47 -12.66 5.49
C LYS A 151 8.55 -13.74 5.29
N SER A 152 8.92 -14.46 6.33
CA SER A 152 9.87 -15.59 6.27
C SER A 152 9.37 -16.74 5.38
N LYS A 153 8.03 -16.91 5.23
CA LYS A 153 7.40 -17.94 4.38
C LYS A 153 7.13 -17.49 2.94
N THR A 154 7.58 -16.29 2.56
CA THR A 154 7.38 -15.77 1.20
C THR A 154 8.23 -16.55 0.19
N ASN A 155 7.61 -17.07 -0.87
CA ASN A 155 8.34 -17.68 -1.97
C ASN A 155 9.08 -16.61 -2.78
N THR A 156 10.34 -16.38 -2.44
CA THR A 156 11.17 -15.34 -3.05
C THR A 156 11.47 -15.58 -4.54
N ARG A 157 11.34 -16.83 -5.02
CA ARG A 157 11.58 -17.18 -6.45
C ARG A 157 10.54 -16.55 -7.38
N LYS A 158 9.31 -16.29 -6.88
CA LYS A 158 8.21 -15.66 -7.64
C LYS A 158 8.24 -14.13 -7.60
N LEU A 159 9.15 -13.53 -6.84
CA LEU A 159 9.25 -12.08 -6.71
C LEU A 159 10.05 -11.47 -7.88
N ARG A 160 9.69 -10.23 -8.25
CA ARG A 160 10.50 -9.42 -9.17
C ARG A 160 11.87 -9.16 -8.56
N ASN A 161 12.90 -8.98 -9.40
CA ASN A 161 14.28 -8.81 -8.95
C ASN A 161 14.46 -7.76 -7.83
N ALA A 162 13.78 -6.62 -7.93
CA ALA A 162 13.82 -5.55 -6.93
C ALA A 162 13.21 -5.96 -5.58
N GLU A 163 12.15 -6.76 -5.59
CA GLU A 163 11.51 -7.26 -4.37
C GLU A 163 12.32 -8.41 -3.76
N ARG A 164 12.87 -9.28 -4.60
CA ARG A 164 13.77 -10.35 -4.19
C ARG A 164 14.98 -9.79 -3.45
N ALA A 165 15.65 -8.78 -4.01
CA ALA A 165 16.79 -8.12 -3.37
C ALA A 165 16.45 -7.57 -1.98
N LYS A 166 15.25 -7.01 -1.78
CA LYS A 166 14.79 -6.55 -0.44
C LYS A 166 14.69 -7.70 0.56
N TYR A 167 14.18 -8.84 0.13
CA TYR A 167 14.09 -10.04 0.98
C TYR A 167 15.46 -10.60 1.32
N GLU A 168 16.38 -10.68 0.34
CA GLU A 168 17.75 -11.14 0.53
C GLU A 168 18.49 -10.27 1.55
N ILE A 169 18.40 -8.95 1.41
CA ILE A 169 18.99 -8.00 2.36
C ILE A 169 18.35 -8.15 3.75
N HIS A 170 17.01 -8.23 3.82
CA HIS A 170 16.32 -8.41 5.09
C HIS A 170 16.76 -9.69 5.81
N ASN A 171 16.85 -10.80 5.08
CA ASN A 171 17.27 -12.08 5.63
C ASN A 171 18.74 -12.09 6.04
N ALA A 172 19.61 -11.44 5.27
CA ALA A 172 21.02 -11.29 5.60
C ALA A 172 21.22 -10.49 6.88
N VAL A 173 20.52 -9.34 7.00
CA VAL A 173 20.55 -8.49 8.20
C VAL A 173 20.00 -9.26 9.42
N LYS A 174 18.83 -9.90 9.28
CA LYS A 174 18.21 -10.69 10.36
C LYS A 174 19.11 -11.85 10.83
N GLY A 175 19.77 -12.50 9.87
CA GLY A 175 20.71 -13.57 10.16
C GLY A 175 22.00 -13.09 10.83
N ALA A 176 22.57 -11.97 10.37
CA ALA A 176 23.75 -11.37 10.97
C ALA A 176 23.49 -10.88 12.41
N LEU A 177 22.31 -10.32 12.69
CA LEU A 177 21.92 -9.86 14.03
C LEU A 177 21.80 -11.00 15.05
N LYS A 178 21.44 -12.21 14.63
CA LYS A 178 21.33 -13.35 15.55
C LYS A 178 22.67 -13.82 16.10
N THR A 179 23.75 -13.61 15.34
CA THR A 179 25.10 -14.10 15.64
C THR A 179 26.07 -13.01 16.08
N ALA A 180 25.70 -11.73 15.87
CA ALA A 180 26.59 -10.62 16.13
C ALA A 180 26.38 -10.08 17.55
N GLY A 181 27.34 -10.33 18.43
CA GLY A 181 27.43 -9.69 19.75
C GLY A 181 28.17 -8.33 19.72
N SER A 182 28.66 -7.86 18.56
CA SER A 182 29.30 -6.56 18.38
C SER A 182 29.11 -6.03 16.98
N TRP A 183 29.28 -4.71 16.81
CA TRP A 183 29.15 -4.04 15.51
C TRP A 183 30.14 -4.57 14.46
N GLN A 184 31.37 -4.89 14.88
CA GLN A 184 32.37 -5.45 13.98
C GLN A 184 32.01 -6.87 13.52
N LYS A 185 31.51 -7.71 14.42
CA LYS A 185 31.01 -9.05 14.07
C LYS A 185 29.83 -8.95 13.11
N PHE A 186 28.91 -8.00 13.30
CA PHE A 186 27.79 -7.75 12.41
C PHE A 186 28.24 -7.40 10.99
N LYS A 187 29.22 -6.50 10.84
CA LYS A 187 29.79 -6.15 9.53
C LYS A 187 30.41 -7.36 8.83
N ASN A 188 31.19 -8.12 9.57
CA ASN A 188 31.86 -9.33 9.04
C ASN A 188 30.83 -10.38 8.59
N GLU A 189 29.75 -10.58 9.35
CA GLU A 189 28.68 -11.51 8.98
C GLU A 189 27.91 -11.06 7.73
N LEU A 190 27.69 -9.74 7.56
CA LEU A 190 27.11 -9.20 6.31
C LEU A 190 28.06 -9.38 5.13
N ALA A 191 29.35 -9.11 5.31
CA ALA A 191 30.36 -9.29 4.27
C ALA A 191 30.45 -10.74 3.78
N LYS A 192 30.44 -11.74 4.69
CA LYS A 192 30.38 -13.17 4.35
C LYS A 192 29.18 -13.55 3.47
N ARG A 193 28.09 -12.77 3.54
CA ARG A 193 26.86 -12.96 2.75
C ARG A 193 26.82 -12.12 1.48
N GLY A 194 27.94 -11.50 1.09
CA GLY A 194 28.06 -10.70 -0.12
C GLY A 194 27.49 -9.28 -0.04
N PHE A 195 27.26 -8.76 1.18
CA PHE A 195 26.77 -7.39 1.38
C PHE A 195 27.85 -6.49 1.97
N SER A 196 28.11 -5.35 1.31
CA SER A 196 28.99 -4.32 1.86
C SER A 196 28.17 -3.30 2.63
N TRP A 197 28.76 -2.81 3.72
CA TRP A 197 28.19 -1.77 4.58
C TRP A 197 29.05 -0.53 4.55
N SER A 198 28.45 0.64 4.30
CA SER A 198 29.12 1.92 4.45
C SER A 198 28.31 2.85 5.35
N LEU A 199 28.99 3.53 6.27
CA LEU A 199 28.42 4.58 7.09
C LEU A 199 28.88 5.93 6.54
N SER A 200 27.97 6.76 6.06
CA SER A 200 28.25 8.14 5.70
C SER A 200 27.70 9.09 6.77
N ILE A 201 28.58 9.86 7.38
CA ILE A 201 28.23 10.91 8.35
C ILE A 201 28.08 12.21 7.56
N ARG A 202 26.90 12.80 7.55
CA ARG A 202 26.67 14.13 7.00
C ARG A 202 26.73 15.13 8.16
N THR A 203 27.81 15.88 8.24
CA THR A 203 27.97 16.97 9.18
C THR A 203 27.25 18.23 8.67
N ARG A 204 26.08 18.52 9.21
CA ARG A 204 25.48 19.85 9.25
C ARG A 204 24.75 19.98 10.57
N SER A 205 25.34 20.65 11.52
CA SER A 205 24.87 21.10 12.86
C SER A 205 24.18 20.08 13.79
N GLU A 206 23.80 18.89 13.33
CA GLU A 206 23.45 17.69 14.11
C GLU A 206 23.90 16.43 13.36
N PRO A 207 24.55 15.44 14.02
CA PRO A 207 25.01 14.24 13.37
C PRO A 207 23.80 13.36 12.99
N ARG A 208 23.40 13.38 11.71
CA ARG A 208 22.44 12.43 11.16
C ARG A 208 23.22 11.27 10.54
N TYR A 209 23.18 10.13 11.18
CA TYR A 209 23.76 8.89 10.66
C TYR A 209 22.94 8.37 9.49
N LYS A 210 23.55 8.22 8.32
CA LYS A 210 22.97 7.58 7.16
C LYS A 210 23.69 6.25 6.93
N ALA A 211 23.01 5.18 7.22
CA ALA A 211 23.51 3.84 6.91
C ALA A 211 23.02 3.43 5.51
N SER A 212 23.94 3.05 4.63
CA SER A 212 23.62 2.49 3.31
C SER A 212 24.21 1.10 3.19
N VAL A 213 23.39 0.16 2.74
CA VAL A 213 23.86 -1.15 2.29
C VAL A 213 23.93 -1.04 0.77
N SER A 214 25.12 -1.18 0.18
CA SER A 214 25.27 -1.13 -1.27
C SER A 214 24.82 -2.45 -1.90
N ALA A 215 23.52 -2.64 -1.92
CA ALA A 215 22.83 -3.36 -2.95
C ALA A 215 21.77 -2.37 -3.41
N ARG A 216 21.88 -1.90 -4.62
CA ARG A 216 21.07 -0.88 -5.31
C ARG A 216 19.60 -0.77 -4.83
N MET A 217 19.32 -0.32 -3.59
CA MET A 217 18.00 0.12 -3.15
C MET A 217 18.02 0.79 -1.77
N ASP A 218 17.23 1.85 -1.65
CA ASP A 218 17.04 2.71 -0.49
C ASP A 218 16.38 1.96 0.69
N ILE A 219 17.19 1.42 1.61
CA ILE A 219 16.75 0.78 2.88
C ILE A 219 17.07 1.70 4.07
N ALA A 220 17.43 2.94 3.80
CA ALA A 220 17.96 3.89 4.77
C ALA A 220 17.14 4.04 6.07
N SER A 221 15.81 3.91 6.03
CA SER A 221 14.96 4.18 7.20
C SER A 221 14.88 3.03 8.21
N LYS A 222 15.01 1.76 7.79
CA LYS A 222 14.99 0.61 8.71
C LYS A 222 16.34 0.32 9.33
N VAL A 223 17.40 0.51 8.57
CA VAL A 223 18.77 0.33 9.03
C VAL A 223 19.16 1.42 10.03
N ARG A 224 18.61 2.63 9.88
CA ARG A 224 18.80 3.74 10.82
C ARG A 224 18.28 3.41 12.22
N ARG A 225 17.04 2.87 12.35
CA ARG A 225 16.47 2.46 13.65
C ARG A 225 17.27 1.33 14.31
N LEU A 226 17.86 0.45 13.51
CA LEU A 226 18.71 -0.62 14.00
C LEU A 226 20.07 -0.10 14.49
N ALA A 227 20.67 0.87 13.78
CA ALA A 227 21.89 1.50 14.20
C ALA A 227 21.72 2.32 15.51
N GLU A 228 20.58 3.01 15.64
CA GLU A 228 20.20 3.74 16.86
C GLU A 228 19.98 2.78 18.04
N ALA A 229 19.32 1.63 17.81
CA ALA A 229 19.10 0.62 18.87
C ALA A 229 20.38 -0.06 19.33
N ILE A 230 21.37 -0.26 18.44
CA ILE A 230 22.66 -0.86 18.79
C ILE A 230 23.59 0.15 19.46
N ALA A 231 23.50 1.45 19.09
CA ALA A 231 24.29 2.51 19.72
C ALA A 231 23.83 2.86 21.15
N LEU A 232 22.55 2.55 21.49
CA LEU A 232 22.02 2.72 22.85
C LEU A 232 22.30 1.51 23.76
N ALA A 233 22.77 0.40 23.19
CA ALA A 233 23.08 -0.84 23.92
C ALA A 233 24.59 -1.06 24.12
N SER A 234 25.44 -0.13 23.70
CA SER A 234 26.90 -0.08 23.91
C SER A 234 27.32 1.11 24.76
#